data_c1295b538f1a7d35dade52828fc604fc
#
_entry.id   c1295b538f1a7d35dade52828fc604fc
#
_cell.length_a   1.000
_cell.length_b   1.000
_cell.length_c   1.000
_cell.angle_alpha   90.00
_cell.angle_beta   90.00
_cell.angle_gamma   90.00
#
_symmetry.space_group_name_H-M   'P 1'
#
loop_
_entity.id
_entity.type
_entity.pdbx_description
1 polymer ?
#
loop_
_entity_poly.entity_id
_entity_poly.type
_entity_poly.pdbx_seq_one_letter_code
_entity_poly.pdbx_strand_id
1 'polypeptide(L)'
;DGQKTGPDPTLFLQMVINKQGVISGTLHDSASGTTQILSGMVDKESQRCAWHVVDKPRPIMETGIVNLTKDTAPALVHFADGQTQQWLMVHLEEPVAQQ
;
A
#
# COMPACT_ATOMS: atom_id res chain seq x y z
N ASP A 1 -22.67 4.64 -10.19
CA ASP A 1 -23.83 4.74 -9.52
C ASP A 1 -23.62 4.74 -8.08
N GLY A 2 -22.61 4.97 -7.57
CA GLY A 2 -22.42 4.98 -6.20
C GLY A 2 -22.58 3.69 -5.50
N GLN A 3 -22.91 2.61 -6.20
CA GLN A 3 -23.05 1.44 -5.52
C GLN A 3 -21.78 0.90 -5.15
N LYS A 4 -21.64 0.51 -3.95
CA LYS A 4 -20.49 -0.13 -3.49
C LYS A 4 -20.55 -1.53 -3.87
N THR A 5 -19.45 -2.07 -4.36
CA THR A 5 -19.42 -3.45 -4.72
C THR A 5 -18.69 -4.29 -3.70
N GLY A 6 -18.39 -3.76 -2.56
CA GLY A 6 -17.71 -4.51 -1.51
C GLY A 6 -17.77 -3.77 -0.21
N PRO A 7 -17.16 -4.31 0.84
CA PRO A 7 -17.18 -3.67 2.13
C PRO A 7 -16.34 -2.40 2.12
N ASP A 8 -16.54 -1.57 3.11
CA ASP A 8 -15.72 -0.39 3.28
C ASP A 8 -14.29 -0.81 3.53
N PRO A 9 -13.33 -0.01 3.09
CA PRO A 9 -11.95 -0.37 3.35
C PRO A 9 -11.65 -0.32 4.83
N THR A 10 -10.85 -1.25 5.28
CA THR A 10 -10.39 -1.28 6.66
C THR A 10 -8.87 -1.14 6.74
N LEU A 11 -8.17 -1.26 5.63
CA LEU A 11 -6.73 -1.15 5.61
C LEU A 11 -6.32 0.17 4.98
N PHE A 12 -5.50 0.93 5.69
CA PHE A 12 -5.09 2.25 5.26
C PHE A 12 -3.58 2.33 5.23
N LEU A 13 -3.05 2.71 4.08
CA LEU A 13 -1.61 2.85 3.90
C LEU A 13 -1.21 4.30 3.85
N GLN A 14 -0.13 4.65 4.53
CA GLN A 14 0.52 5.93 4.37
C GLN A 14 1.97 5.66 4.10
N MET A 15 2.50 6.20 3.01
CA MET A 15 3.88 5.90 2.63
C MET A 15 4.56 7.14 2.12
N VAL A 16 5.86 7.22 2.36
CA VAL A 16 6.72 8.23 1.76
C VAL A 16 7.89 7.52 1.10
N ILE A 17 8.39 8.11 0.04
CA ILE A 17 9.51 7.57 -0.71
C ILE A 17 10.60 8.65 -0.72
N ASN A 18 11.79 8.30 -0.26
CA ASN A 18 12.87 9.27 -0.24
C ASN A 18 13.62 9.27 -1.56
N LYS A 19 14.64 10.11 -1.66
CA LYS A 19 15.37 10.26 -2.92
C LYS A 19 16.12 9.02 -3.32
N GLN A 20 16.48 8.19 -2.37
CA GLN A 20 17.18 6.95 -2.66
C GLN A 20 16.23 5.83 -3.06
N GLY A 21 14.92 6.09 -3.05
CA GLY A 21 13.96 5.07 -3.40
C GLY A 21 13.57 4.17 -2.24
N VAL A 22 13.83 4.60 -1.00
CA VAL A 22 13.43 3.82 0.17
C VAL A 22 12.02 4.24 0.55
N ILE A 23 11.17 3.25 0.74
CA ILE A 23 9.78 3.45 1.14
C ILE A 23 9.67 3.22 2.63
N SER A 24 8.98 4.12 3.32
CA SER A 24 8.63 3.91 4.72
C SER A 24 7.21 4.38 4.94
N GLY A 25 6.56 3.80 5.91
CA GLY A 25 5.18 4.18 6.16
C GLY A 25 4.51 3.31 7.19
N THR A 26 3.19 3.34 7.18
CA THR A 26 2.39 2.57 8.11
C THR A 26 1.22 1.92 7.42
N LEU A 27 0.78 0.82 7.97
CA LEU A 27 -0.44 0.13 7.59
C LEU A 27 -1.34 0.10 8.81
N HIS A 28 -2.47 0.77 8.73
CA HIS A 28 -3.42 0.79 9.83
C HIS A 28 -4.62 -0.05 9.47
N ASP A 29 -4.98 -0.97 10.36
CA ASP A 29 -6.15 -1.82 10.20
C ASP A 29 -7.21 -1.33 11.17
N SER A 30 -8.24 -0.68 10.66
CA SER A 30 -9.26 -0.11 11.51
C SER A 30 -10.14 -1.18 12.16
N ALA A 31 -10.20 -2.36 11.57
CA ALA A 31 -11.01 -3.43 12.13
C ALA A 31 -10.42 -3.97 13.42
N SER A 32 -9.09 -4.01 13.50
CA SER A 32 -8.42 -4.50 14.71
C SER A 32 -7.84 -3.38 15.55
N GLY A 33 -7.79 -2.18 15.01
CA GLY A 33 -7.18 -1.05 15.72
C GLY A 33 -5.67 -1.10 15.75
N THR A 34 -5.03 -1.90 14.91
CA THR A 34 -3.59 -2.04 14.94
C THR A 34 -2.92 -1.21 13.87
N THR A 35 -1.70 -0.78 14.13
CA THR A 35 -0.88 -0.06 13.16
C THR A 35 0.47 -0.76 13.08
N GLN A 36 0.91 -1.02 11.86
CA GLN A 36 2.17 -1.70 11.63
C GLN A 36 3.06 -0.83 10.76
N ILE A 37 4.35 -0.98 10.93
CA ILE A 37 5.33 -0.19 10.21
C ILE A 37 5.70 -0.90 8.91
N LEU A 38 5.76 -0.15 7.84
CA LEU A 38 6.09 -0.69 6.53
C LEU A 38 7.48 -0.25 6.10
N SER A 39 8.12 -1.09 5.31
CA SER A 39 9.39 -0.79 4.71
C SER A 39 9.41 -1.34 3.30
N GLY A 40 10.05 -0.66 2.40
CA GLY A 40 10.13 -1.14 1.03
C GLY A 40 11.12 -0.36 0.20
N MET A 41 11.11 -0.63 -1.08
CA MET A 41 12.04 -0.02 -2.00
C MET A 41 11.40 0.18 -3.36
N VAL A 42 11.91 1.16 -4.08
CA VAL A 42 11.57 1.38 -5.48
C VAL A 42 12.71 0.82 -6.31
N ASP A 43 12.35 0.00 -7.30
CA ASP A 43 13.33 -0.43 -8.29
C ASP A 43 13.28 0.60 -9.40
N LYS A 44 14.36 1.36 -9.53
CA LYS A 44 14.37 2.48 -10.45
C LYS A 44 14.38 2.05 -11.90
N GLU A 45 14.91 0.87 -12.16
CA GLU A 45 14.92 0.37 -13.52
C GLU A 45 13.53 -0.04 -13.99
N SER A 46 12.83 -0.82 -13.20
CA SER A 46 11.52 -1.30 -13.57
C SER A 46 10.40 -0.33 -13.21
N GLN A 47 10.70 0.67 -12.40
CA GLN A 47 9.70 1.61 -11.92
C GLN A 47 8.63 0.91 -11.08
N ARG A 48 9.05 -0.13 -10.36
CA ARG A 48 8.14 -0.89 -9.50
C ARG A 48 8.48 -0.61 -8.04
N CYS A 49 7.45 -0.61 -7.21
CA CYS A 49 7.58 -0.43 -5.77
C CYS A 49 7.14 -1.69 -5.06
N ALA A 50 7.87 -2.07 -4.04
CA ALA A 50 7.49 -3.22 -3.22
C ALA A 50 7.65 -2.85 -1.76
N TRP A 51 6.73 -3.30 -0.91
CA TRP A 51 6.80 -3.01 0.51
C TRP A 51 6.18 -4.16 1.30
N HIS A 52 6.54 -4.22 2.58
CA HIS A 52 6.03 -5.23 3.49
C HIS A 52 6.03 -4.70 4.91
N VAL A 53 5.37 -5.39 5.81
CA VAL A 53 5.42 -5.05 7.23
C VAL A 53 6.80 -5.41 7.75
N VAL A 54 7.41 -4.51 8.49
CA VAL A 54 8.82 -4.64 8.87
C VAL A 54 9.14 -5.97 9.52
N ASP A 55 8.26 -6.45 10.41
CA ASP A 55 8.53 -7.70 11.11
C ASP A 55 8.16 -8.94 10.33
N LYS A 56 7.61 -8.80 9.14
CA LYS A 56 7.12 -9.95 8.39
C LYS A 56 7.64 -9.90 6.97
N PRO A 57 8.34 -10.94 6.51
CA PRO A 57 8.81 -10.94 5.13
C PRO A 57 7.68 -11.07 4.11
N ARG A 58 6.53 -11.56 4.54
CA ARG A 58 5.37 -11.72 3.67
C ARG A 58 4.11 -11.32 4.41
N PRO A 59 3.09 -10.85 3.71
CA PRO A 59 3.03 -10.68 2.27
C PRO A 59 3.86 -9.49 1.80
N ILE A 60 4.26 -9.53 0.54
CA ILE A 60 4.92 -8.41 -0.11
C ILE A 60 3.90 -7.79 -1.05
N MET A 61 3.74 -6.49 -0.97
CA MET A 61 2.85 -5.75 -1.86
C MET A 61 3.68 -5.06 -2.91
N GLU A 62 3.15 -4.99 -4.12
CA GLU A 62 3.92 -4.51 -5.25
C GLU A 62 3.03 -3.77 -6.23
N THR A 63 3.50 -2.66 -6.77
CA THR A 63 2.77 -1.94 -7.80
C THR A 63 3.75 -1.06 -8.59
N GLY A 64 3.32 -0.57 -9.75
CA GLY A 64 4.12 0.41 -10.48
C GLY A 64 4.10 1.74 -9.77
N ILE A 65 5.21 2.49 -9.81
CA ILE A 65 5.32 3.73 -9.08
C ILE A 65 4.25 4.74 -9.50
N VAL A 66 3.90 4.76 -10.77
CA VAL A 66 2.90 5.70 -11.25
C VAL A 66 1.54 5.42 -10.62
N ASN A 67 1.29 4.16 -10.29
CA ASN A 67 0.00 3.80 -9.67
C ASN A 67 -0.20 4.46 -8.32
N LEU A 68 0.87 4.86 -7.65
CA LEU A 68 0.74 5.51 -6.36
C LEU A 68 0.20 6.92 -6.47
N THR A 69 0.12 7.47 -7.68
CA THR A 69 -0.42 8.80 -7.89
C THR A 69 -1.84 8.77 -8.44
N LYS A 70 -2.40 7.59 -8.69
CA LYS A 70 -3.72 7.49 -9.28
C LYS A 70 -4.78 7.37 -8.22
N ASP A 71 -6.00 7.73 -8.58
CA ASP A 71 -7.13 7.61 -7.65
C ASP A 71 -7.41 6.16 -7.31
N THR A 72 -7.29 5.29 -8.28
CA THR A 72 -7.41 3.85 -8.05
C THR A 72 -6.37 3.14 -8.88
N ALA A 73 -5.84 2.08 -8.35
CA ALA A 73 -4.85 1.30 -9.07
C ALA A 73 -4.71 -0.08 -8.44
N PRO A 74 -4.34 -1.08 -9.21
CA PRO A 74 -4.14 -2.40 -8.65
C PRO A 74 -2.80 -2.52 -7.96
N ALA A 75 -2.73 -3.38 -6.97
CA ALA A 75 -1.48 -3.78 -6.33
C ALA A 75 -1.49 -5.30 -6.24
N LEU A 76 -0.35 -5.90 -6.45
CA LEU A 76 -0.20 -7.34 -6.29
C LEU A 76 0.23 -7.62 -4.86
N VAL A 77 -0.33 -8.66 -4.29
CA VAL A 77 -0.01 -9.07 -2.93
C VAL A 77 0.49 -10.50 -2.99
N HIS A 78 1.75 -10.70 -2.64
CA HIS A 78 2.40 -12.00 -2.72
C HIS A 78 2.48 -12.61 -1.34
N PHE A 79 1.73 -13.67 -1.13
CA PHE A 79 1.61 -14.30 0.18
C PHE A 79 2.67 -15.37 0.41
N ALA A 80 2.83 -15.75 1.67
CA ALA A 80 3.86 -16.71 2.06
C ALA A 80 3.67 -18.09 1.45
N ASP A 81 2.43 -18.44 1.13
CA ASP A 81 2.15 -19.75 0.55
C ASP A 81 2.35 -19.77 -0.97
N GLY A 82 2.87 -18.68 -1.53
CA GLY A 82 3.10 -18.62 -2.96
C GLY A 82 1.93 -18.07 -3.76
N GLN A 83 0.82 -17.82 -3.12
CA GLN A 83 -0.33 -17.27 -3.82
C GLN A 83 -0.17 -15.78 -4.02
N THR A 84 -0.73 -15.27 -5.10
CA THR A 84 -0.72 -13.85 -5.41
C THR A 84 -2.15 -13.40 -5.61
N GLN A 85 -2.51 -12.30 -5.00
CA GLN A 85 -3.82 -11.69 -5.19
C GLN A 85 -3.64 -10.30 -5.74
N GLN A 86 -4.64 -9.79 -6.44
CA GLN A 86 -4.63 -8.42 -6.89
C GLN A 86 -5.64 -7.67 -6.04
N TRP A 87 -5.16 -6.62 -5.37
CA TRP A 87 -6.02 -5.79 -4.55
C TRP A 87 -6.17 -4.44 -5.23
N LEU A 88 -7.28 -3.78 -4.99
CA LEU A 88 -7.49 -2.45 -5.51
C LEU A 88 -7.12 -1.44 -4.44
N MET A 89 -6.18 -0.56 -4.79
CA MET A 89 -5.85 0.55 -3.92
C MET A 89 -6.68 1.75 -4.30
N VAL A 90 -7.24 2.43 -3.31
CA VAL A 90 -8.00 3.64 -3.54
C VAL A 90 -7.28 4.76 -2.81
N HIS A 91 -6.89 5.78 -3.55
CA HIS A 91 -6.20 6.91 -2.96
C HIS A 91 -7.20 7.77 -2.23
N LEU A 92 -7.02 7.91 -0.92
CA LEU A 92 -7.87 8.78 -0.16
C LEU A 92 -7.24 10.15 -0.10
N GLU A 93 -8.08 11.17 -0.30
CA GLU A 93 -7.58 12.50 -0.20
C GLU A 93 -7.16 12.75 1.21
N GLU A 94 -5.97 13.27 1.37
CA GLU A 94 -5.48 13.50 2.69
C GLU A 94 -6.28 14.59 3.33
N PRO A 95 -6.66 14.45 4.57
CA PRO A 95 -7.33 15.53 5.24
C PRO A 95 -6.42 16.75 5.25
N VAL A 96 -7.02 17.90 5.13
CA VAL A 96 -6.25 19.11 5.21
C VAL A 96 -5.59 19.13 6.57
N ALA A 97 -4.31 19.41 6.53
CA ALA A 97 -3.59 19.37 7.77
C ALA A 97 -4.20 20.32 8.73
N GLN A 98 -4.42 19.84 9.90
CA GLN A 98 -4.92 20.68 10.87
C GLN A 98 -3.79 21.19 11.52
N GLN A 99 -3.54 22.32 11.37
CA GLN A 99 -2.41 22.82 12.00
C GLN A 99 -2.75 23.58 13.07
#